data_8cbed5a39e5183e1e3cfaad1290644fd
#
_entry.id   8cbed5a39e5183e1e3cfaad1290644fd
#
_cell.length_a   1.000
_cell.length_b   1.000
_cell.length_c   1.000
_cell.angle_alpha   90.00
_cell.angle_beta   90.00
_cell.angle_gamma   90.00
#
_symmetry.space_group_name_H-M   'P 1'
#
loop_
_entity.id
_entity.type
_entity.pdbx_description
1 polymer ?
#
loop_
_entity_poly.entity_id
_entity_poly.type
_entity_poly.pdbx_seq_one_letter_code
_entity_poly.pdbx_strand_id
1 'polypeptide(L)'
;MKKIKSLFCIGLLLTVATIVNAQSVTWISSTEGNVWQKSKVKLQSKSEQNPVLQVDGTENGVAFKNWGTTFNELCWDALGLLTRTEQDEILYNIFSPQGDLRITRGRISMGANDYARSWYSCDEVEGDFELRYFNINRDKQTIIPFIRAAQKYNPNLTFWISPWCPPSWMKINGDYPVLSSPFNSLSEKQNYLLYGATGGQVDENEMKLTGARDGVFPRQLAT
;
A
#
# COMPACT_ATOMS: atom_id res chain seq x y z
N MET A 1 25.98 53.97 71.30
CA MET A 1 25.41 54.24 69.93
C MET A 1 25.77 53.06 69.03
N LYS A 2 24.84 52.10 68.89
CA LYS A 2 25.05 50.96 67.93
C LYS A 2 24.04 51.11 66.79
N LYS A 3 24.55 51.28 65.58
CA LYS A 3 23.72 51.37 64.37
C LYS A 3 23.27 49.99 63.95
N ILE A 4 21.97 49.74 63.95
CA ILE A 4 21.30 48.55 63.40
C ILE A 4 21.22 48.75 61.89
N LYS A 5 21.95 47.91 61.15
CA LYS A 5 21.81 47.82 59.70
C LYS A 5 20.65 46.88 59.39
N SER A 6 19.56 47.43 58.89
CA SER A 6 18.45 46.68 58.37
C SER A 6 18.84 46.01 57.07
N LEU A 7 18.89 44.71 57.04
CA LEU A 7 19.12 43.89 55.82
C LEU A 7 17.76 43.65 55.13
N PHE A 8 17.53 44.39 54.06
CA PHE A 8 16.38 44.14 53.21
C PHE A 8 16.71 42.91 52.34
N CYS A 9 16.16 41.73 52.68
CA CYS A 9 16.12 40.59 51.80
C CYS A 9 15.04 40.79 50.75
N ILE A 10 15.43 41.22 49.58
CA ILE A 10 14.56 41.20 48.40
C ILE A 10 14.54 39.75 47.93
N GLY A 11 13.48 39.04 48.29
CA GLY A 11 13.17 37.73 47.72
C GLY A 11 12.77 37.87 46.27
N LEU A 12 13.71 37.59 45.36
CA LEU A 12 13.43 37.48 43.94
C LEU A 12 12.61 36.23 43.72
N LEU A 13 11.28 36.36 43.68
CA LEU A 13 10.40 35.31 43.20
C LEU A 13 10.64 35.13 41.68
N LEU A 14 11.51 34.19 41.35
CA LEU A 14 11.58 33.66 39.99
C LEU A 14 10.29 32.85 39.71
N THR A 15 9.28 33.51 39.20
CA THR A 15 8.16 32.81 38.53
C THR A 15 8.72 32.22 37.26
N VAL A 16 9.11 30.93 37.33
CA VAL A 16 9.33 30.12 36.12
C VAL A 16 7.97 29.99 35.43
N ALA A 17 7.70 30.92 34.54
CA ALA A 17 6.60 30.75 33.60
C ALA A 17 6.98 29.54 32.70
N THR A 18 6.46 28.38 33.05
CA THR A 18 6.45 27.24 32.13
C THR A 18 5.65 27.68 30.92
N ILE A 19 6.36 28.07 29.87
CA ILE A 19 5.76 28.29 28.57
C ILE A 19 5.28 26.90 28.13
N VAL A 20 4.04 26.60 28.39
CA VAL A 20 3.34 25.46 27.80
C VAL A 20 3.27 25.79 26.32
N ASN A 21 4.27 25.32 25.58
CA ASN A 21 4.22 25.34 24.14
C ASN A 21 3.03 24.48 23.72
N ALA A 22 1.89 25.11 23.48
CA ALA A 22 0.75 24.44 22.91
C ALA A 22 1.21 23.82 21.59
N GLN A 23 1.38 22.49 21.59
CA GLN A 23 1.78 21.78 20.38
C GLN A 23 0.75 22.07 19.30
N SER A 24 1.21 22.69 18.23
CA SER A 24 0.38 22.92 17.06
C SER A 24 0.46 21.71 16.15
N VAL A 25 -0.67 21.18 15.76
CA VAL A 25 -0.81 20.09 14.81
C VAL A 25 -1.21 20.67 13.46
N THR A 26 -0.58 20.21 12.39
CA THR A 26 -1.07 20.49 11.05
C THR A 26 -2.19 19.51 10.73
N TRP A 27 -3.40 20.03 10.59
CA TRP A 27 -4.57 19.27 10.18
C TRP A 27 -4.71 19.36 8.66
N ILE A 28 -4.78 18.23 7.99
CA ILE A 28 -5.06 18.16 6.56
C ILE A 28 -6.40 17.46 6.39
N SER A 29 -7.34 18.14 5.72
CA SER A 29 -8.66 17.60 5.47
C SER A 29 -9.03 17.71 4.00
N SER A 30 -9.83 16.77 3.53
CA SER A 30 -10.44 16.80 2.20
C SER A 30 -11.94 16.59 2.38
N THR A 31 -12.73 17.50 1.82
CA THR A 31 -14.18 17.41 1.75
C THR A 31 -14.61 17.65 0.31
N GLU A 32 -15.87 17.36 -0.01
CA GLU A 32 -16.43 17.68 -1.31
C GLU A 32 -16.27 19.17 -1.62
N GLY A 33 -15.64 19.49 -2.75
CA GLY A 33 -15.34 20.86 -3.17
C GLY A 33 -14.15 21.54 -2.48
N ASN A 34 -13.56 20.96 -1.42
CA ASN A 34 -12.41 21.51 -0.69
C ASN A 34 -11.39 20.41 -0.38
N VAL A 35 -10.57 20.09 -1.36
CA VAL A 35 -9.53 19.03 -1.23
C VAL A 35 -8.26 19.61 -0.65
N TRP A 36 -7.55 18.79 0.14
CA TRP A 36 -6.19 19.03 0.65
C TRP A 36 -6.02 20.34 1.42
N GLN A 37 -7.01 20.71 2.23
CA GLN A 37 -6.96 21.93 3.06
C GLN A 37 -6.03 21.74 4.25
N LYS A 38 -5.02 22.61 4.36
CA LYS A 38 -4.09 22.63 5.49
C LYS A 38 -4.51 23.69 6.50
N SER A 39 -4.69 23.32 7.75
CA SER A 39 -4.92 24.23 8.86
C SER A 39 -4.04 23.90 10.04
N LYS A 40 -3.72 24.91 10.86
CA LYS A 40 -3.01 24.72 12.12
C LYS A 40 -4.04 24.71 13.24
N VAL A 41 -4.09 23.60 13.97
CA VAL A 41 -4.94 23.46 15.15
C VAL A 41 -4.09 23.35 16.42
N LYS A 42 -4.57 23.93 17.51
CA LYS A 42 -3.93 23.79 18.82
C LYS A 42 -4.51 22.57 19.53
N LEU A 43 -3.65 21.74 20.08
CA LEU A 43 -4.09 20.65 20.95
C LEU A 43 -4.58 21.25 22.26
N GLN A 44 -5.74 20.79 22.72
CA GLN A 44 -6.28 21.11 24.04
C GLN A 44 -6.15 19.87 24.93
N SER A 45 -5.66 20.06 26.13
CA SER A 45 -5.49 18.97 27.11
C SER A 45 -6.81 18.50 27.70
N LYS A 46 -7.88 19.30 27.57
CA LYS A 46 -9.22 18.97 28.07
C LYS A 46 -10.28 19.62 27.19
N SER A 47 -11.26 18.85 26.80
CA SER A 47 -12.44 19.33 26.08
C SER A 47 -13.63 19.40 27.06
N GLU A 48 -14.38 20.50 27.01
CA GLU A 48 -15.66 20.64 27.73
C GLU A 48 -16.82 19.92 27.03
N GLN A 49 -16.61 19.52 25.78
CA GLN A 49 -17.55 18.76 24.97
C GLN A 49 -17.10 17.32 24.79
N ASN A 50 -18.04 16.38 24.66
CA ASN A 50 -17.72 15.00 24.34
C ASN A 50 -16.99 14.94 22.99
N PRO A 51 -15.69 14.62 22.94
CA PRO A 51 -14.95 14.58 21.69
C PRO A 51 -15.42 13.39 20.84
N VAL A 52 -15.62 13.64 19.55
CA VAL A 52 -15.89 12.58 18.56
C VAL A 52 -14.64 11.71 18.33
N LEU A 53 -13.47 12.33 18.50
CA LEU A 53 -12.16 11.66 18.38
C LEU A 53 -11.27 12.13 19.52
N GLN A 54 -10.69 11.19 20.24
CA GLN A 54 -9.74 11.45 21.32
C GLN A 54 -8.40 10.76 21.00
N VAL A 55 -7.32 11.51 21.15
CA VAL A 55 -5.95 10.97 21.08
C VAL A 55 -5.38 10.99 22.48
N ASP A 56 -5.17 9.85 23.09
CA ASP A 56 -4.78 9.73 24.50
C ASP A 56 -3.30 9.42 24.71
N GLY A 57 -2.54 9.15 23.66
CA GLY A 57 -1.11 8.86 23.75
C GLY A 57 -0.77 7.53 24.42
N THR A 58 -1.76 6.69 24.76
CA THR A 58 -1.50 5.36 25.26
C THR A 58 -1.17 4.41 24.13
N GLU A 59 -0.08 3.64 24.28
CA GLU A 59 0.32 2.62 23.30
C GLU A 59 -0.52 1.35 23.52
N ASN A 60 -1.63 1.25 22.79
CA ASN A 60 -2.55 0.10 22.88
C ASN A 60 -2.52 -0.81 21.65
N GLY A 61 -1.41 -0.92 20.94
CA GLY A 61 -1.37 -1.71 19.72
C GLY A 61 0.01 -1.99 19.18
N VAL A 62 0.04 -2.61 18.03
CA VAL A 62 1.29 -2.84 17.29
C VAL A 62 1.80 -1.51 16.73
N ALA A 63 3.07 -1.21 17.01
CA ALA A 63 3.70 0.00 16.49
C ALA A 63 3.55 0.08 14.96
N PHE A 64 3.08 1.21 14.48
CA PHE A 64 3.00 1.47 13.05
C PHE A 64 4.42 1.51 12.45
N LYS A 65 4.67 0.70 11.42
CA LYS A 65 6.01 0.56 10.85
C LYS A 65 6.17 1.19 9.48
N ASN A 66 5.13 1.12 8.63
CA ASN A 66 5.31 1.44 7.22
C ASN A 66 4.03 1.95 6.56
N TRP A 67 4.20 2.85 5.60
CA TRP A 67 3.24 3.12 4.54
C TRP A 67 3.64 2.36 3.28
N GLY A 68 2.66 1.89 2.52
CA GLY A 68 2.90 1.13 1.29
C GLY A 68 2.05 1.59 0.12
N THR A 69 2.51 1.25 -1.08
CA THR A 69 1.76 1.44 -2.33
C THR A 69 1.94 0.22 -3.23
N THR A 70 1.16 0.16 -4.30
CA THR A 70 1.26 -0.91 -5.31
C THR A 70 1.93 -0.38 -6.58
N PHE A 71 2.82 -1.18 -7.14
CA PHE A 71 3.49 -0.90 -8.41
C PHE A 71 2.72 -1.59 -9.53
N ASN A 72 2.21 -0.81 -10.49
CA ASN A 72 1.36 -1.27 -11.59
C ASN A 72 1.86 -0.75 -12.93
N GLU A 73 1.54 -1.45 -14.02
CA GLU A 73 1.91 -1.04 -15.36
C GLU A 73 1.27 0.31 -15.74
N LEU A 74 -0.04 0.46 -15.54
CA LEU A 74 -0.75 1.70 -15.91
C LEU A 74 -0.28 2.92 -15.10
N CYS A 75 0.16 2.74 -13.87
CA CYS A 75 0.78 3.83 -13.11
C CYS A 75 2.12 4.26 -13.72
N TRP A 76 2.93 3.31 -14.18
CA TRP A 76 4.17 3.60 -14.89
C TRP A 76 3.93 4.30 -16.22
N ASP A 77 2.92 3.86 -16.97
CA ASP A 77 2.52 4.51 -18.22
C ASP A 77 2.03 5.93 -18.00
N ALA A 78 1.20 6.14 -16.98
CA ALA A 78 0.71 7.49 -16.64
C ALA A 78 1.86 8.43 -16.27
N LEU A 79 2.86 7.95 -15.50
CA LEU A 79 4.09 8.73 -15.25
C LEU A 79 4.83 9.04 -16.55
N GLY A 80 4.87 8.10 -17.49
CA GLY A 80 5.51 8.26 -18.79
C GLY A 80 4.91 9.35 -19.70
N LEU A 81 3.67 9.79 -19.42
CA LEU A 81 3.02 10.89 -20.14
C LEU A 81 3.48 12.28 -19.68
N LEU A 82 4.16 12.35 -18.54
CA LEU A 82 4.60 13.58 -17.92
C LEU A 82 6.02 13.96 -18.35
N THR A 83 6.35 15.23 -18.21
CA THR A 83 7.74 15.68 -18.37
C THR A 83 8.65 15.06 -17.32
N ARG A 84 9.95 15.02 -17.60
CA ARG A 84 10.93 14.46 -16.65
C ARG A 84 10.91 15.16 -15.30
N THR A 85 10.73 16.47 -15.30
CA THR A 85 10.65 17.28 -14.08
C THR A 85 9.43 16.90 -13.23
N GLU A 86 8.27 16.75 -13.86
CA GLU A 86 7.04 16.33 -13.16
C GLU A 86 7.15 14.89 -12.63
N GLN A 87 7.73 13.97 -13.42
CA GLN A 87 8.02 12.61 -12.96
C GLN A 87 8.91 12.62 -11.71
N ASP A 88 9.99 13.37 -11.74
CA ASP A 88 10.96 13.46 -10.65
C ASP A 88 10.29 14.08 -9.39
N GLU A 89 9.46 15.11 -9.55
CA GLU A 89 8.71 15.72 -8.45
C GLU A 89 7.72 14.76 -7.81
N ILE A 90 6.92 14.05 -8.61
CA ILE A 90 5.95 13.07 -8.12
C ILE A 90 6.66 11.93 -7.38
N LEU A 91 7.69 11.35 -7.99
CA LEU A 91 8.43 10.25 -7.37
C LEU A 91 9.13 10.69 -6.08
N TYR A 92 9.66 11.91 -6.05
CA TYR A 92 10.24 12.49 -4.83
C TYR A 92 9.20 12.61 -3.72
N ASN A 93 8.04 13.19 -4.02
CA ASN A 93 6.98 13.42 -3.02
C ASN A 93 6.38 12.11 -2.49
N ILE A 94 6.34 11.07 -3.33
CA ILE A 94 5.84 9.76 -2.92
C ILE A 94 6.87 8.98 -2.10
N PHE A 95 8.13 8.90 -2.55
CA PHE A 95 9.08 7.91 -2.03
C PHE A 95 10.19 8.51 -1.17
N SER A 96 10.57 9.77 -1.35
CA SER A 96 11.64 10.37 -0.56
C SER A 96 11.29 10.43 0.93
N PRO A 97 12.24 10.16 1.85
CA PRO A 97 12.06 10.41 3.28
C PRO A 97 11.73 11.86 3.64
N GLN A 98 12.01 12.80 2.74
CA GLN A 98 11.68 14.23 2.86
C GLN A 98 10.44 14.61 2.07
N GLY A 99 9.86 13.69 1.30
CA GLY A 99 8.64 13.90 0.53
C GLY A 99 7.37 13.89 1.40
N ASP A 100 6.24 14.10 0.75
CA ASP A 100 4.95 14.21 1.44
C ASP A 100 4.45 12.86 1.96
N LEU A 101 4.52 11.78 1.16
CA LEU A 101 3.94 10.48 1.49
C LEU A 101 4.92 9.52 2.18
N ARG A 102 6.21 9.64 1.89
CA ARG A 102 7.28 8.84 2.53
C ARG A 102 7.01 7.33 2.50
N ILE A 103 6.59 6.83 1.36
CA ILE A 103 6.31 5.41 1.16
C ILE A 103 7.58 4.59 1.35
N THR A 104 7.51 3.54 2.14
CA THR A 104 8.65 2.67 2.49
C THR A 104 8.46 1.22 2.06
N ARG A 105 7.24 0.86 1.60
CA ARG A 105 6.95 -0.51 1.18
C ARG A 105 6.16 -0.54 -0.13
N GLY A 106 6.55 -1.43 -1.02
CA GLY A 106 5.85 -1.69 -2.28
C GLY A 106 5.20 -3.08 -2.31
N ARG A 107 4.01 -3.17 -2.90
CA ARG A 107 3.41 -4.42 -3.34
C ARG A 107 3.63 -4.56 -4.84
N ILE A 108 4.07 -5.73 -5.26
CA ILE A 108 4.24 -6.09 -6.66
C ILE A 108 3.30 -7.26 -6.97
N SER A 109 2.54 -7.18 -8.03
CA SER A 109 1.76 -8.31 -8.52
C SER A 109 2.69 -9.25 -9.28
N MET A 110 2.59 -10.54 -9.03
CA MET A 110 3.19 -11.56 -9.89
C MET A 110 2.17 -11.87 -10.99
N GLY A 111 2.50 -11.47 -12.22
CA GLY A 111 1.55 -11.44 -13.34
C GLY A 111 0.62 -10.23 -13.31
N ALA A 112 -0.36 -10.25 -14.21
CA ALA A 112 -1.33 -9.16 -14.37
C ALA A 112 -2.17 -8.92 -13.12
N ASN A 113 -2.51 -7.66 -12.91
CA ASN A 113 -3.53 -7.21 -11.97
C ASN A 113 -4.54 -6.31 -12.69
N ASP A 114 -5.50 -5.73 -11.97
CA ASP A 114 -6.54 -4.86 -12.54
C ASP A 114 -5.99 -3.59 -13.22
N TYR A 115 -4.74 -3.23 -12.95
CA TYR A 115 -4.05 -2.09 -13.55
C TYR A 115 -2.90 -2.53 -14.47
N ALA A 116 -2.99 -3.73 -15.03
CA ALA A 116 -2.11 -4.17 -16.09
C ALA A 116 -2.66 -3.71 -17.47
N ARG A 117 -1.77 -3.50 -18.44
CA ARG A 117 -2.14 -3.14 -19.83
C ARG A 117 -3.01 -4.19 -20.49
N SER A 118 -2.76 -5.43 -20.17
CA SER A 118 -3.50 -6.61 -20.61
C SER A 118 -3.17 -7.77 -19.68
N TRP A 119 -3.98 -8.81 -19.72
CA TRP A 119 -3.68 -10.01 -18.97
C TRP A 119 -2.37 -10.68 -19.40
N TYR A 120 -1.62 -11.19 -18.44
CA TYR A 120 -0.44 -12.04 -18.62
C TYR A 120 -0.14 -12.80 -17.33
N SER A 121 0.54 -13.93 -17.46
CA SER A 121 1.26 -14.55 -16.34
C SER A 121 2.75 -14.66 -16.63
N CYS A 122 3.49 -15.12 -15.65
CA CYS A 122 4.94 -15.29 -15.82
C CYS A 122 5.31 -16.60 -16.52
N ASP A 123 4.34 -17.49 -16.74
CA ASP A 123 4.56 -18.79 -17.39
C ASP A 123 3.27 -19.30 -18.04
N GLU A 124 3.15 -19.15 -19.36
CA GLU A 124 2.01 -19.60 -20.15
C GLU A 124 2.31 -20.87 -20.97
N VAL A 125 3.37 -21.60 -20.63
CA VAL A 125 3.70 -22.88 -21.27
C VAL A 125 3.01 -24.01 -20.53
N GLU A 126 2.06 -24.67 -21.20
CA GLU A 126 1.28 -25.75 -20.61
C GLU A 126 2.15 -26.87 -20.06
N GLY A 127 1.93 -27.24 -18.82
CA GLY A 127 2.62 -28.34 -18.14
C GLY A 127 4.04 -28.00 -17.67
N ASP A 128 4.47 -26.72 -17.72
CA ASP A 128 5.80 -26.31 -17.25
C ASP A 128 5.89 -26.20 -15.72
N PHE A 129 5.69 -27.33 -15.04
CA PHE A 129 5.80 -27.39 -13.57
C PHE A 129 7.24 -27.21 -13.06
N GLU A 130 8.22 -27.38 -13.94
CA GLU A 130 9.65 -27.20 -13.65
C GLU A 130 10.08 -25.74 -13.81
N LEU A 131 9.16 -24.84 -14.19
CA LEU A 131 9.38 -23.40 -14.40
C LEU A 131 10.53 -23.09 -15.39
N ARG A 132 10.73 -23.94 -16.41
CA ARG A 132 11.78 -23.78 -17.42
C ARG A 132 11.55 -22.59 -18.34
N TYR A 133 10.30 -22.21 -18.53
CA TYR A 133 9.87 -21.09 -19.38
C TYR A 133 9.42 -19.89 -18.55
N PHE A 134 9.45 -19.99 -17.23
CA PHE A 134 9.14 -18.87 -16.36
C PHE A 134 9.97 -17.63 -16.72
N ASN A 135 9.34 -16.51 -16.91
CA ASN A 135 10.03 -15.28 -17.24
C ASN A 135 9.28 -14.03 -16.74
N ILE A 136 10.06 -12.99 -16.52
CA ILE A 136 9.57 -11.66 -16.12
C ILE A 136 9.88 -10.62 -17.20
N ASN A 137 9.87 -11.01 -18.48
CA ASN A 137 10.27 -10.12 -19.57
C ASN A 137 9.34 -8.90 -19.68
N ARG A 138 8.07 -9.05 -19.37
CA ARG A 138 7.12 -7.95 -19.35
C ARG A 138 7.40 -6.99 -18.19
N ASP A 139 7.66 -7.51 -17.00
CA ASP A 139 8.00 -6.71 -15.83
C ASP A 139 9.29 -5.91 -16.00
N LYS A 140 10.24 -6.43 -16.78
CA LYS A 140 11.47 -5.69 -17.16
C LYS A 140 11.22 -4.43 -17.96
N GLN A 141 10.04 -4.31 -18.60
CA GLN A 141 9.66 -3.15 -19.39
C GLN A 141 8.86 -2.11 -18.60
N THR A 142 8.23 -2.51 -17.50
CA THR A 142 7.26 -1.68 -16.77
C THR A 142 7.55 -1.62 -15.28
N ILE A 143 7.31 -2.70 -14.57
CA ILE A 143 7.38 -2.75 -13.09
C ILE A 143 8.81 -2.50 -12.59
N ILE A 144 9.80 -3.16 -13.17
CA ILE A 144 11.21 -3.00 -12.76
C ILE A 144 11.73 -1.57 -13.00
N PRO A 145 11.49 -0.93 -14.16
CA PRO A 145 11.81 0.49 -14.33
C PRO A 145 11.12 1.40 -13.30
N PHE A 146 9.86 1.14 -12.97
CA PHE A 146 9.13 1.90 -11.95
C PHE A 146 9.79 1.74 -10.57
N ILE A 147 10.10 0.50 -10.17
CA ILE A 147 10.81 0.22 -8.92
C ILE A 147 12.14 0.98 -8.86
N ARG A 148 12.94 0.91 -9.93
CA ARG A 148 14.23 1.61 -9.99
C ARG A 148 14.09 3.12 -9.91
N ALA A 149 13.07 3.68 -10.55
CA ALA A 149 12.77 5.10 -10.46
C ALA A 149 12.40 5.52 -9.02
N ALA A 150 11.59 4.72 -8.33
CA ALA A 150 11.25 4.93 -6.93
C ALA A 150 12.47 4.79 -5.99
N GLN A 151 13.30 3.76 -6.21
CA GLN A 151 14.51 3.51 -5.42
C GLN A 151 15.58 4.61 -5.56
N LYS A 152 15.55 5.40 -6.62
CA LYS A 152 16.40 6.59 -6.76
C LYS A 152 16.17 7.58 -5.61
N TYR A 153 14.93 7.66 -5.09
CA TYR A 153 14.54 8.56 -4.00
C TYR A 153 14.52 7.87 -2.63
N ASN A 154 14.30 6.56 -2.60
CA ASN A 154 14.37 5.77 -1.38
C ASN A 154 14.99 4.38 -1.67
N PRO A 155 16.32 4.24 -1.57
CA PRO A 155 17.00 2.97 -1.82
C PRO A 155 16.63 1.87 -0.80
N ASN A 156 16.02 2.23 0.33
CA ASN A 156 15.60 1.30 1.38
C ASN A 156 14.16 0.79 1.21
N LEU A 157 13.53 1.03 0.06
CA LEU A 157 12.21 0.46 -0.24
C LEU A 157 12.25 -1.05 -0.11
N THR A 158 11.30 -1.59 0.64
CA THR A 158 11.06 -3.03 0.76
C THR A 158 9.87 -3.44 -0.08
N PHE A 159 9.86 -4.67 -0.56
CA PHE A 159 8.81 -5.17 -1.44
C PHE A 159 8.28 -6.50 -0.96
N TRP A 160 7.03 -6.77 -1.31
CA TRP A 160 6.44 -8.10 -1.26
C TRP A 160 5.69 -8.37 -2.56
N ILE A 161 5.67 -9.62 -2.96
CA ILE A 161 5.06 -10.06 -4.21
C ILE A 161 3.81 -10.85 -3.87
N SER A 162 2.76 -10.60 -4.64
CA SER A 162 1.46 -11.26 -4.48
C SER A 162 1.06 -11.88 -5.81
N PRO A 163 0.94 -13.20 -5.91
CA PRO A 163 0.31 -13.84 -7.05
C PRO A 163 -1.15 -13.37 -7.16
N TRP A 164 -1.59 -13.04 -8.37
CA TRP A 164 -2.96 -12.60 -8.63
C TRP A 164 -3.77 -13.67 -9.34
N CYS A 165 -3.19 -14.27 -10.36
CA CYS A 165 -3.84 -15.31 -11.13
C CYS A 165 -2.80 -16.38 -11.49
N PRO A 166 -3.14 -17.66 -11.39
CA PRO A 166 -2.30 -18.72 -11.95
C PRO A 166 -2.23 -18.59 -13.48
N PRO A 167 -1.23 -19.21 -14.12
CA PRO A 167 -1.20 -19.36 -15.56
C PRO A 167 -2.51 -19.91 -16.12
N SER A 168 -2.92 -19.49 -17.31
CA SER A 168 -4.20 -19.88 -17.91
C SER A 168 -4.34 -21.41 -18.06
N TRP A 169 -3.25 -22.07 -18.41
CA TRP A 169 -3.23 -23.53 -18.57
C TRP A 169 -3.46 -24.31 -17.27
N MET A 170 -3.29 -23.69 -16.10
CA MET A 170 -3.61 -24.29 -14.80
C MET A 170 -5.09 -24.13 -14.44
N LYS A 171 -5.88 -23.45 -15.25
CA LYS A 171 -7.30 -23.19 -15.02
C LYS A 171 -8.15 -23.95 -16.05
N ILE A 172 -9.26 -24.54 -15.63
CA ILE A 172 -10.16 -25.24 -16.54
C ILE A 172 -10.78 -24.30 -17.59
N ASN A 173 -11.03 -23.04 -17.21
CA ASN A 173 -11.56 -22.05 -18.15
C ASN A 173 -10.50 -21.46 -19.10
N GLY A 174 -9.23 -21.72 -18.86
CA GLY A 174 -8.14 -21.25 -19.71
C GLY A 174 -7.97 -19.73 -19.76
N ASP A 175 -8.52 -18.98 -18.79
CA ASP A 175 -8.56 -17.53 -18.85
C ASP A 175 -8.22 -16.88 -17.51
N TYR A 176 -7.88 -15.59 -17.51
CA TYR A 176 -7.54 -14.80 -16.32
C TYR A 176 -8.71 -14.67 -15.34
N PRO A 177 -9.90 -14.19 -15.75
CA PRO A 177 -11.01 -14.01 -14.83
C PRO A 177 -11.59 -15.35 -14.39
N VAL A 178 -12.26 -15.33 -13.24
CA VAL A 178 -12.95 -16.52 -12.68
C VAL A 178 -14.46 -16.43 -12.84
N LEU A 179 -14.99 -15.25 -13.14
CA LEU A 179 -16.42 -15.00 -13.34
C LEU A 179 -16.68 -14.42 -14.72
N SER A 180 -17.77 -14.84 -15.34
CA SER A 180 -18.29 -14.18 -16.55
C SER A 180 -18.74 -12.76 -16.22
N SER A 181 -18.51 -11.86 -17.15
CA SER A 181 -18.96 -10.48 -17.07
C SER A 181 -19.14 -9.91 -18.47
N PRO A 182 -19.83 -8.78 -18.63
CA PRO A 182 -19.92 -8.09 -19.93
C PRO A 182 -18.57 -7.67 -20.53
N PHE A 183 -17.50 -7.71 -19.74
CA PHE A 183 -16.16 -7.23 -20.11
C PHE A 183 -15.15 -8.35 -20.39
N ASN A 184 -15.58 -9.62 -20.36
CA ASN A 184 -14.72 -10.76 -20.68
C ASN A 184 -15.47 -11.79 -21.55
N SER A 185 -14.74 -12.76 -22.09
CA SER A 185 -15.26 -13.78 -23.00
C SER A 185 -15.83 -15.02 -22.30
N LEU A 186 -15.82 -15.07 -20.96
CA LEU A 186 -16.30 -16.22 -20.22
C LEU A 186 -17.82 -16.35 -20.28
N SER A 187 -18.29 -17.57 -20.41
CA SER A 187 -19.67 -17.94 -20.15
C SER A 187 -19.89 -18.25 -18.67
N GLU A 188 -21.11 -18.16 -18.18
CA GLU A 188 -21.44 -18.53 -16.77
C GLU A 188 -21.06 -19.98 -16.45
N LYS A 189 -21.04 -20.87 -17.45
CA LYS A 189 -20.63 -22.27 -17.27
C LYS A 189 -19.12 -22.43 -16.96
N GLN A 190 -18.32 -21.40 -17.21
CA GLN A 190 -16.87 -21.38 -16.98
C GLN A 190 -16.50 -20.67 -15.68
N ASN A 191 -17.48 -20.24 -14.90
CA ASN A 191 -17.22 -19.57 -13.64
C ASN A 191 -16.50 -20.50 -12.65
N TYR A 192 -15.51 -19.94 -11.95
CA TYR A 192 -14.78 -20.61 -10.86
C TYR A 192 -14.04 -21.90 -11.23
N LEU A 193 -13.81 -22.19 -12.49
CA LEU A 193 -13.14 -23.42 -12.91
C LEU A 193 -11.62 -23.30 -12.75
N LEU A 194 -11.03 -24.18 -11.93
CA LEU A 194 -9.60 -24.33 -11.76
C LEU A 194 -9.15 -25.72 -12.28
N TYR A 195 -7.93 -25.79 -12.79
CA TYR A 195 -7.32 -27.05 -13.20
C TYR A 195 -7.24 -28.03 -12.02
N GLY A 196 -7.60 -29.30 -12.24
CA GLY A 196 -7.63 -30.32 -11.19
C GLY A 196 -8.91 -30.35 -10.36
N ALA A 197 -9.85 -29.44 -10.56
CA ALA A 197 -11.21 -29.61 -10.09
C ALA A 197 -11.86 -30.76 -10.91
N THR A 198 -12.30 -31.81 -10.24
CA THR A 198 -12.84 -33.00 -10.87
C THR A 198 -14.09 -32.66 -11.67
N GLY A 199 -13.96 -32.56 -12.98
CA GLY A 199 -14.95 -32.74 -14.05
C GLY A 199 -16.34 -32.14 -13.87
N GLY A 200 -16.50 -31.06 -13.13
CA GLY A 200 -17.81 -30.45 -12.89
C GLY A 200 -17.67 -29.01 -12.42
N GLN A 201 -18.77 -28.31 -12.47
CA GLN A 201 -18.86 -27.03 -11.78
C GLN A 201 -18.59 -27.28 -10.29
N VAL A 202 -17.50 -26.72 -9.78
CA VAL A 202 -17.29 -26.69 -8.35
C VAL A 202 -18.31 -25.73 -7.77
N ASP A 203 -19.12 -26.20 -6.83
CA ASP A 203 -20.04 -25.34 -6.08
C ASP A 203 -19.27 -24.15 -5.51
N GLU A 204 -19.84 -22.96 -5.55
CA GLU A 204 -19.23 -21.75 -5.00
C GLU A 204 -18.79 -21.91 -3.54
N ASN A 205 -19.53 -22.72 -2.77
CA ASN A 205 -19.20 -23.06 -1.39
C ASN A 205 -18.02 -24.03 -1.30
N GLU A 206 -17.91 -25.00 -2.20
CA GLU A 206 -16.74 -25.87 -2.31
C GLU A 206 -15.51 -25.10 -2.74
N MET A 207 -15.61 -24.14 -3.66
CA MET A 207 -14.49 -23.29 -4.04
C MET A 207 -13.99 -22.43 -2.88
N LYS A 208 -14.88 -21.88 -2.09
CA LYS A 208 -14.50 -21.11 -0.88
C LYS A 208 -13.82 -21.99 0.17
N LEU A 209 -14.20 -23.26 0.26
CA LEU A 209 -13.71 -24.20 1.27
C LEU A 209 -12.56 -25.09 0.79
N THR A 210 -12.56 -25.48 -0.46
CA THR A 210 -11.67 -26.53 -1.00
C THR A 210 -10.86 -26.08 -2.22
N GLY A 211 -11.19 -24.97 -2.84
CA GLY A 211 -10.54 -24.50 -4.08
C GLY A 211 -9.01 -24.43 -4.01
N ALA A 212 -8.48 -24.43 -2.79
CA ALA A 212 -7.05 -24.54 -2.54
C ALA A 212 -6.61 -25.96 -2.15
N ARG A 213 -7.50 -26.93 -1.85
CA ARG A 213 -7.09 -28.23 -1.31
C ARG A 213 -6.81 -29.28 -2.37
N ASP A 214 -7.62 -29.34 -3.40
CA ASP A 214 -7.61 -30.44 -4.36
C ASP A 214 -7.15 -30.01 -5.76
N GLY A 215 -6.96 -28.70 -5.97
CA GLY A 215 -6.36 -28.19 -7.18
C GLY A 215 -4.86 -28.46 -7.25
N VAL A 216 -4.36 -28.64 -8.44
CA VAL A 216 -2.91 -28.80 -8.71
C VAL A 216 -2.14 -27.56 -8.23
N PHE A 217 -2.75 -26.39 -8.30
CA PHE A 217 -2.15 -25.10 -7.99
C PHE A 217 -1.62 -24.98 -6.55
N PRO A 218 -2.36 -25.33 -5.46
CA PRO A 218 -1.82 -25.17 -4.11
C PRO A 218 -0.73 -26.17 -3.74
N ARG A 219 -0.71 -27.35 -4.34
CA ARG A 219 0.32 -28.36 -4.07
C ARG A 219 1.63 -28.07 -4.76
N GLN A 220 1.59 -27.38 -5.88
CA GLN A 220 2.80 -27.12 -6.71
C GLN A 220 3.48 -25.80 -6.42
N LEU A 221 2.77 -24.81 -5.88
CA LEU A 221 3.41 -23.59 -5.39
C LEU A 221 3.88 -23.71 -3.93
N ALA A 222 3.54 -24.77 -3.22
CA ALA A 222 3.98 -25.02 -1.85
C ALA A 222 5.25 -25.89 -1.75
N THR A 223 5.77 -26.37 -2.89
CA THR A 223 7.05 -27.07 -3.00
C THR A 223 8.11 -26.21 -3.65
#